data_bc97e9863c05cbcea0510005792f3265
#
_entry.id   bc97e9863c05cbcea0510005792f3265
#
_cell.length_a   1.000
_cell.length_b   1.000
_cell.length_c   1.000
_cell.angle_alpha   90.00
_cell.angle_beta   90.00
_cell.angle_gamma   90.00
#
_symmetry.space_group_name_H-M   'P 1'
#
loop_
_entity.id
_entity.type
_entity.pdbx_description
1 polymer ?
#
loop_
_entity_poly.entity_id
_entity_poly.type
_entity_poly.pdbx_seq_one_letter_code
_entity_poly.pdbx_strand_id
1 'polypeptide(L)'
;ELMDILKGKMDAPHVSIWYYRLDDIKEVADPNMWLKAQPNLGKTVSYETYRRDVERAENQPATRNDIVAKRFGIPLEGFSYFFTYEETIPHRPRSFWKLPCSMGMDLSQGDDFCAFTFLFPLGYGNFGVKTRSYITERTLFKLPAAARQKYEDFRREGSLVVMDGDILDMMDVYDDLETHIDKEQYEVVCVGFDPYNSKEFISRWCIENGEHGVEKVIQGVRTESVPLGELKILAEERKLLFDQELMKYAMGNAITIEDTNGNRKLLKKRHEEKIDNVAALMDGWVAYKLNREAFD
;
A
#
# COMPACT_ATOMS: atom_id res chain seq x y z
N GLU A 1 15.46 0.93 24.86
CA GLU A 1 16.19 1.61 25.96
C GLU A 1 16.86 2.90 25.48
N LEU A 2 17.93 2.88 24.62
CA LEU A 2 18.61 4.11 24.16
C LEU A 2 17.66 5.11 23.48
N MET A 3 16.76 4.64 22.64
CA MET A 3 15.75 5.47 21.98
C MET A 3 14.71 6.05 22.96
N ASP A 4 14.45 5.37 24.06
CA ASP A 4 13.52 5.86 25.08
C ASP A 4 14.16 6.98 25.92
N ILE A 5 15.48 6.88 26.15
CA ILE A 5 16.26 7.96 26.75
C ILE A 5 16.28 9.21 25.85
N LEU A 6 16.56 9.02 24.55
CA LEU A 6 16.56 10.10 23.55
C LEU A 6 15.20 10.79 23.42
N LYS A 7 14.11 10.04 23.58
CA LYS A 7 12.73 10.56 23.52
C LYS A 7 12.24 11.11 24.87
N GLY A 8 13.09 11.13 25.91
CA GLY A 8 12.74 11.60 27.27
C GLY A 8 11.72 10.69 27.99
N LYS A 9 11.54 9.45 27.54
CA LYS A 9 10.65 8.48 28.18
C LYS A 9 11.31 7.73 29.34
N MET A 10 12.64 7.76 29.38
CA MET A 10 13.45 7.12 30.41
C MET A 10 14.52 8.11 30.86
N ASP A 11 14.60 8.35 32.17
CA ASP A 11 15.65 9.18 32.77
C ASP A 11 16.93 8.35 33.01
N ALA A 12 18.04 8.80 32.45
CA ALA A 12 19.34 8.15 32.60
C ALA A 12 20.47 9.20 32.65
N PRO A 13 20.64 9.92 33.78
CA PRO A 13 21.53 11.06 33.89
C PRO A 13 23.02 10.72 33.68
N HIS A 14 23.38 9.42 33.71
CA HIS A 14 24.74 8.94 33.47
C HIS A 14 25.03 8.59 32.01
N VAL A 15 24.01 8.67 31.13
CA VAL A 15 24.13 8.28 29.71
C VAL A 15 24.08 9.51 28.84
N SER A 16 25.13 9.74 28.05
CA SER A 16 25.15 10.76 27.00
C SER A 16 25.07 10.05 25.65
N ILE A 17 24.06 10.41 24.82
CA ILE A 17 23.80 9.76 23.56
C ILE A 17 23.99 10.75 22.41
N TRP A 18 24.87 10.41 21.47
CA TRP A 18 25.10 11.14 20.22
C TRP A 18 24.63 10.25 19.07
N TYR A 19 23.50 10.64 18.43
CA TYR A 19 22.91 9.85 17.39
C TYR A 19 22.88 10.62 16.07
N TYR A 20 23.83 10.30 15.19
CA TYR A 20 23.94 10.87 13.87
C TYR A 20 23.09 10.05 12.89
N ARG A 21 22.08 10.65 12.28
CA ARG A 21 21.19 9.99 11.33
C ARG A 21 20.59 10.99 10.36
N LEU A 22 20.04 10.49 9.26
CA LEU A 22 19.08 11.25 8.46
C LEU A 22 17.70 11.26 9.16
N ASP A 23 16.94 12.30 8.91
CA ASP A 23 15.60 12.47 9.50
C ASP A 23 14.53 11.71 8.70
N ASP A 24 14.72 11.64 7.37
CA ASP A 24 13.81 10.96 6.44
C ASP A 24 14.60 10.09 5.43
N ILE A 25 14.02 8.97 5.02
CA ILE A 25 14.61 8.09 4.01
C ILE A 25 14.80 8.78 2.65
N LYS A 26 14.00 9.79 2.34
CA LYS A 26 14.13 10.59 1.11
C LYS A 26 15.44 11.38 1.05
N GLU A 27 16.01 11.71 2.20
CA GLU A 27 17.30 12.40 2.30
C GLU A 27 18.49 11.54 1.83
N VAL A 28 18.31 10.23 1.71
CA VAL A 28 19.32 9.30 1.17
C VAL A 28 19.72 9.67 -0.26
N ALA A 29 18.77 10.18 -1.05
CA ALA A 29 19.01 10.61 -2.42
C ALA A 29 19.75 11.98 -2.53
N ASP A 30 19.85 12.74 -1.42
CA ASP A 30 20.53 14.05 -1.43
C ASP A 30 21.90 13.98 -0.73
N PRO A 31 23.02 14.02 -1.48
CA PRO A 31 24.36 14.00 -0.90
C PRO A 31 24.65 15.12 0.11
N ASN A 32 23.95 16.26 0.04
CA ASN A 32 24.13 17.36 0.99
C ASN A 32 23.60 17.04 2.39
N MET A 33 22.64 16.13 2.48
CA MET A 33 22.06 15.68 3.75
C MET A 33 22.92 14.64 4.46
N TRP A 34 23.80 13.94 3.76
CA TRP A 34 24.58 12.82 4.32
C TRP A 34 25.47 13.20 5.51
N LEU A 35 25.86 14.46 5.62
CA LEU A 35 26.63 14.98 6.76
C LEU A 35 25.86 14.88 8.09
N LYS A 36 24.52 14.84 8.08
CA LYS A 36 23.71 14.60 9.27
C LYS A 36 24.00 13.22 9.88
N ALA A 37 24.16 12.20 9.01
CA ALA A 37 24.42 10.84 9.42
C ALA A 37 25.91 10.53 9.59
N GLN A 38 26.78 11.21 8.85
CA GLN A 38 28.23 11.01 8.88
C GLN A 38 28.99 12.33 8.89
N PRO A 39 29.26 12.92 10.08
CA PRO A 39 29.98 14.20 10.19
C PRO A 39 31.41 14.20 9.65
N ASN A 40 32.00 13.00 9.50
CA ASN A 40 33.35 12.83 8.95
C ASN A 40 33.39 12.62 7.43
N LEU A 41 32.24 12.74 6.77
CA LEU A 41 32.15 12.62 5.31
C LEU A 41 32.94 13.74 4.62
N GLY A 42 33.77 13.38 3.64
CA GLY A 42 34.70 14.28 2.98
C GLY A 42 36.01 14.52 3.75
N LYS A 43 36.18 13.96 4.97
CA LYS A 43 37.42 14.00 5.76
C LYS A 43 38.08 12.61 5.84
N THR A 44 37.51 11.74 6.67
CA THR A 44 38.01 10.36 6.84
C THR A 44 37.18 9.35 6.06
N VAL A 45 35.98 9.72 5.63
CA VAL A 45 35.08 8.90 4.84
C VAL A 45 34.83 9.58 3.50
N SER A 46 35.00 8.83 2.40
CA SER A 46 34.85 9.35 1.04
C SER A 46 33.37 9.44 0.63
N TYR A 47 32.99 10.56 -0.01
CA TYR A 47 31.70 10.71 -0.68
C TYR A 47 31.48 9.62 -1.76
N GLU A 48 32.55 9.21 -2.43
CA GLU A 48 32.51 8.18 -3.46
C GLU A 48 32.03 6.83 -2.91
N THR A 49 32.46 6.48 -1.69
CA THR A 49 32.02 5.27 -1.00
C THR A 49 30.51 5.32 -0.72
N TYR A 50 30.00 6.46 -0.26
CA TYR A 50 28.58 6.62 0.00
C TYR A 50 27.74 6.59 -1.29
N ARG A 51 28.21 7.21 -2.37
CA ARG A 51 27.53 7.14 -3.69
C ARG A 51 27.41 5.70 -4.18
N ARG A 52 28.49 4.91 -4.15
CA ARG A 52 28.44 3.49 -4.54
C ARG A 52 27.49 2.68 -3.68
N ASP A 53 27.43 2.96 -2.38
CA ASP A 53 26.50 2.25 -1.49
C ASP A 53 25.05 2.66 -1.78
N VAL A 54 24.76 3.94 -2.09
CA VAL A 54 23.43 4.38 -2.50
C VAL A 54 23.04 3.77 -3.84
N GLU A 55 23.91 3.83 -4.87
CA GLU A 55 23.68 3.17 -6.16
C GLU A 55 23.44 1.67 -6.01
N ARG A 56 24.20 1.02 -5.10
CA ARG A 56 23.98 -0.39 -4.79
C ARG A 56 22.63 -0.62 -4.12
N ALA A 57 22.21 0.25 -3.21
CA ALA A 57 20.92 0.19 -2.56
C ALA A 57 19.76 0.40 -3.55
N GLU A 58 19.96 1.21 -4.57
CA GLU A 58 19.01 1.44 -5.67
C GLU A 58 18.93 0.23 -6.60
N ASN A 59 20.07 -0.33 -6.98
CA ASN A 59 20.15 -1.44 -7.93
C ASN A 59 19.91 -2.82 -7.30
N GLN A 60 20.04 -2.97 -5.97
CA GLN A 60 19.87 -4.21 -5.23
C GLN A 60 18.94 -4.00 -4.03
N PRO A 61 17.61 -4.06 -4.21
CA PRO A 61 16.65 -3.79 -3.15
C PRO A 61 16.84 -4.59 -1.87
N ALA A 62 17.29 -5.83 -1.98
CA ALA A 62 17.61 -6.68 -0.83
C ALA A 62 18.70 -6.11 0.10
N THR A 63 19.62 -5.27 -0.43
CA THR A 63 20.70 -4.65 0.34
C THR A 63 20.33 -3.25 0.85
N ARG A 64 19.26 -2.65 0.33
CA ARG A 64 18.86 -1.28 0.61
C ARG A 64 18.67 -1.01 2.11
N ASN A 65 17.91 -1.89 2.77
CA ASN A 65 17.61 -1.73 4.18
C ASN A 65 18.88 -1.75 5.05
N ASP A 66 19.80 -2.65 4.74
CA ASP A 66 21.08 -2.77 5.46
C ASP A 66 21.97 -1.55 5.24
N ILE A 67 22.05 -1.06 4.01
CA ILE A 67 22.81 0.15 3.67
C ILE A 67 22.21 1.39 4.34
N VAL A 68 20.89 1.57 4.27
CA VAL A 68 20.19 2.71 4.87
C VAL A 68 20.34 2.72 6.39
N ALA A 69 20.22 1.56 7.03
CA ALA A 69 20.43 1.45 8.47
C ALA A 69 21.89 1.73 8.88
N LYS A 70 22.86 1.13 8.20
CA LYS A 70 24.29 1.21 8.55
C LYS A 70 24.95 2.51 8.17
N ARG A 71 24.60 3.10 7.02
CA ARG A 71 25.22 4.34 6.53
C ARG A 71 24.53 5.60 7.01
N PHE A 72 23.22 5.54 7.13
CA PHE A 72 22.41 6.72 7.37
C PHE A 72 21.71 6.72 8.75
N GLY A 73 21.94 5.68 9.55
CA GLY A 73 21.41 5.62 10.93
C GLY A 73 19.88 5.59 11.01
N ILE A 74 19.19 5.32 9.89
CA ILE A 74 17.73 5.22 9.88
C ILE A 74 17.38 3.84 10.41
N PRO A 75 16.75 3.73 11.60
CA PRO A 75 16.35 2.45 12.13
C PRO A 75 15.25 1.87 11.25
N LEU A 76 15.57 0.83 10.55
CA LEU A 76 14.61 -0.01 9.86
C LEU A 76 14.20 -1.09 10.85
N GLU A 77 13.15 -0.82 11.59
CA GLU A 77 12.58 -1.74 12.56
C GLU A 77 12.14 -3.01 11.83
N GLY A 78 12.97 -4.04 11.69
CA GLY A 78 12.60 -5.40 11.27
C GLY A 78 11.61 -5.62 10.12
N PHE A 79 11.13 -4.54 9.52
CA PHE A 79 10.14 -4.51 8.45
C PHE A 79 10.82 -4.20 7.12
N SER A 80 10.55 -4.99 6.10
CA SER A 80 10.93 -4.66 4.73
C SER A 80 9.72 -4.08 4.00
N TYR A 81 9.92 -2.99 3.24
CA TYR A 81 8.91 -2.57 2.27
C TYR A 81 8.65 -3.71 1.31
N PHE A 82 7.37 -4.00 1.08
CA PHE A 82 6.99 -5.13 0.26
C PHE A 82 7.27 -4.86 -1.22
N PHE A 83 6.99 -3.65 -1.68
CA PHE A 83 7.30 -3.21 -3.05
C PHE A 83 8.52 -2.29 -3.08
N THR A 84 9.36 -2.42 -4.10
CA THR A 84 10.44 -1.49 -4.38
C THR A 84 9.91 -0.21 -5.00
N TYR A 85 10.71 0.85 -5.04
CA TYR A 85 10.33 2.10 -5.68
C TYR A 85 9.95 1.88 -7.16
N GLU A 86 10.74 1.09 -7.90
CA GLU A 86 10.52 0.80 -9.32
C GLU A 86 9.17 0.10 -9.55
N GLU A 87 8.80 -0.80 -8.65
CA GLU A 87 7.52 -1.51 -8.71
C GLU A 87 6.32 -0.60 -8.45
N THR A 88 6.53 0.50 -7.72
CA THR A 88 5.49 1.49 -7.41
C THR A 88 5.37 2.61 -8.44
N ILE A 89 6.17 2.62 -9.50
CA ILE A 89 6.06 3.66 -10.55
C ILE A 89 4.79 3.42 -11.38
N PRO A 90 3.86 4.41 -11.45
CA PRO A 90 2.66 4.28 -12.26
C PRO A 90 2.98 4.11 -13.74
N HIS A 91 2.09 3.42 -14.44
CA HIS A 91 2.12 3.26 -15.88
C HIS A 91 1.40 4.43 -16.59
N ARG A 92 1.42 4.44 -17.90
CA ARG A 92 0.62 5.39 -18.68
C ARG A 92 -0.87 5.11 -18.46
N PRO A 93 -1.72 6.16 -18.39
CA PRO A 93 -3.16 6.01 -18.26
C PRO A 93 -3.73 5.06 -19.30
N ARG A 94 -4.61 4.16 -18.85
CA ARG A 94 -5.28 3.17 -19.69
C ARG A 94 -6.74 3.06 -19.29
N SER A 95 -7.61 2.94 -20.28
CA SER A 95 -9.02 2.61 -20.06
C SER A 95 -9.19 1.10 -20.00
N PHE A 96 -10.05 0.66 -19.08
CA PHE A 96 -10.50 -0.73 -18.94
C PHE A 96 -11.99 -0.87 -19.22
N TRP A 97 -12.56 0.06 -19.97
CA TRP A 97 -13.95 0.12 -20.34
C TRP A 97 -14.43 -1.19 -20.99
N LYS A 98 -15.53 -1.74 -20.50
CA LYS A 98 -16.12 -3.02 -20.93
C LYS A 98 -15.15 -4.21 -20.84
N LEU A 99 -14.27 -4.22 -19.86
CA LEU A 99 -13.43 -5.37 -19.60
C LEU A 99 -13.91 -6.11 -18.35
N PRO A 100 -13.84 -7.46 -18.37
CA PRO A 100 -14.11 -8.26 -17.18
C PRO A 100 -13.04 -8.02 -16.13
N CYS A 101 -13.47 -7.94 -14.86
CA CYS A 101 -12.56 -7.76 -13.74
C CYS A 101 -13.00 -8.56 -12.50
N SER A 102 -12.06 -8.84 -11.64
CA SER A 102 -12.34 -9.15 -10.25
C SER A 102 -12.27 -7.87 -9.42
N MET A 103 -13.10 -7.77 -8.40
CA MET A 103 -13.08 -6.68 -7.45
C MET A 103 -12.71 -7.20 -6.07
N GLY A 104 -11.67 -6.64 -5.47
CA GLY A 104 -11.34 -6.89 -4.07
C GLY A 104 -11.79 -5.73 -3.20
N MET A 105 -12.10 -6.00 -1.94
CA MET A 105 -12.56 -4.99 -0.98
C MET A 105 -11.95 -5.19 0.39
N ASP A 106 -11.47 -4.07 0.95
CA ASP A 106 -11.08 -3.93 2.35
C ASP A 106 -11.96 -2.83 2.97
N LEU A 107 -12.98 -3.25 3.72
CA LEU A 107 -14.05 -2.39 4.20
C LEU A 107 -13.77 -1.83 5.58
N SER A 108 -13.74 -0.52 5.69
CA SER A 108 -13.60 0.23 6.94
C SER A 108 -14.68 1.30 7.06
N GLN A 109 -15.24 1.45 8.27
CA GLN A 109 -16.18 2.53 8.59
C GLN A 109 -15.51 3.68 9.37
N GLY A 110 -14.27 3.50 9.77
CA GLY A 110 -13.54 4.40 10.66
C GLY A 110 -12.54 5.32 9.93
N ASP A 111 -11.37 5.49 10.56
CA ASP A 111 -10.33 6.38 10.06
C ASP A 111 -9.46 5.74 8.94
N ASP A 112 -9.69 4.47 8.57
CA ASP A 112 -9.03 3.81 7.46
C ASP A 112 -9.80 3.99 6.15
N PHE A 113 -9.16 3.70 5.02
CA PHE A 113 -9.86 3.68 3.74
C PHE A 113 -10.83 2.52 3.69
N CYS A 114 -12.07 2.80 3.23
CA CYS A 114 -12.92 1.78 2.66
C CYS A 114 -12.48 1.62 1.21
N ALA A 115 -11.73 0.55 0.89
CA ALA A 115 -11.00 0.43 -0.36
C ALA A 115 -11.56 -0.66 -1.26
N PHE A 116 -11.68 -0.33 -2.54
CA PHE A 116 -12.05 -1.25 -3.62
C PHE A 116 -10.95 -1.22 -4.68
N THR A 117 -10.53 -2.40 -5.12
CA THR A 117 -9.52 -2.52 -6.18
C THR A 117 -10.01 -3.48 -7.25
N PHE A 118 -10.04 -3.00 -8.48
CA PHE A 118 -10.45 -3.75 -9.67
C PHE A 118 -9.21 -4.27 -10.38
N LEU A 119 -9.21 -5.56 -10.68
CA LEU A 119 -8.14 -6.27 -11.35
C LEU A 119 -8.64 -6.82 -12.69
N PHE A 120 -8.05 -6.35 -13.78
CA PHE A 120 -8.44 -6.66 -15.17
C PHE A 120 -7.40 -7.57 -15.82
N PRO A 121 -7.71 -8.85 -16.10
CA PRO A 121 -6.84 -9.70 -16.89
C PRO A 121 -6.72 -9.17 -18.33
N LEU A 122 -5.49 -8.90 -18.79
CA LEU A 122 -5.22 -8.29 -20.11
C LEU A 122 -4.52 -9.24 -21.10
N GLY A 123 -4.40 -10.50 -20.73
CA GLY A 123 -3.63 -11.48 -21.51
C GLY A 123 -2.11 -11.40 -21.29
N TYR A 124 -1.42 -12.45 -21.70
CA TYR A 124 0.04 -12.59 -21.53
C TYR A 124 0.55 -12.38 -20.09
N GLY A 125 -0.31 -12.65 -19.10
CA GLY A 125 0.01 -12.47 -17.69
C GLY A 125 0.04 -11.01 -17.22
N ASN A 126 -0.44 -10.06 -18.01
CA ASN A 126 -0.60 -8.67 -17.59
C ASN A 126 -1.96 -8.45 -16.93
N PHE A 127 -1.99 -7.58 -15.94
CA PHE A 127 -3.19 -7.20 -15.20
C PHE A 127 -3.29 -5.69 -15.07
N GLY A 128 -4.41 -5.14 -15.51
CA GLY A 128 -4.77 -3.76 -15.22
C GLY A 128 -5.25 -3.63 -13.78
N VAL A 129 -4.94 -2.52 -13.12
CA VAL A 129 -5.38 -2.25 -11.75
C VAL A 129 -5.96 -0.84 -11.67
N LYS A 130 -7.17 -0.73 -11.12
CA LYS A 130 -7.81 0.53 -10.73
C LYS A 130 -8.27 0.41 -9.30
N THR A 131 -8.18 1.51 -8.56
CA THR A 131 -8.65 1.55 -7.19
C THR A 131 -9.58 2.73 -6.94
N ARG A 132 -10.54 2.55 -6.04
CA ARG A 132 -11.44 3.59 -5.54
C ARG A 132 -11.56 3.41 -4.04
N SER A 133 -11.40 4.50 -3.30
CA SER A 133 -11.46 4.47 -1.84
C SER A 133 -12.41 5.55 -1.33
N TYR A 134 -12.92 5.33 -0.12
CA TYR A 134 -13.86 6.24 0.54
C TYR A 134 -13.35 6.58 1.94
N ILE A 135 -13.52 7.83 2.32
CA ILE A 135 -13.33 8.34 3.69
C ILE A 135 -14.42 9.35 4.01
N THR A 136 -14.57 9.68 5.29
CA THR A 136 -15.45 10.78 5.71
C THR A 136 -14.72 12.12 5.68
N GLU A 137 -15.46 13.22 5.59
CA GLU A 137 -14.93 14.58 5.77
C GLU A 137 -14.21 14.72 7.12
N ARG A 138 -14.77 14.15 8.19
CA ARG A 138 -14.14 14.15 9.51
C ARG A 138 -12.74 13.56 9.48
N THR A 139 -12.55 12.41 8.82
CA THR A 139 -11.24 11.77 8.66
C THR A 139 -10.27 12.68 7.90
N LEU A 140 -10.71 13.30 6.81
CA LEU A 140 -9.90 14.24 6.04
C LEU A 140 -9.47 15.46 6.89
N PHE A 141 -10.38 16.04 7.69
CA PHE A 141 -10.08 17.21 8.51
C PHE A 141 -9.12 16.93 9.67
N LYS A 142 -9.08 15.71 10.20
CA LYS A 142 -8.13 15.29 11.24
C LYS A 142 -6.68 15.20 10.75
N LEU A 143 -6.47 15.09 9.45
CA LEU A 143 -5.12 14.91 8.88
C LEU A 143 -4.26 16.17 9.02
N PRO A 144 -2.94 16.01 9.24
CA PRO A 144 -1.99 17.10 9.09
C PRO A 144 -2.05 17.72 7.69
N ALA A 145 -1.74 19.01 7.56
CA ALA A 145 -1.87 19.77 6.30
C ALA A 145 -1.20 19.08 5.09
N ALA A 146 0.00 18.52 5.27
CA ALA A 146 0.72 17.83 4.20
C ALA A 146 0.01 16.55 3.74
N ALA A 147 -0.55 15.76 4.67
CA ALA A 147 -1.32 14.56 4.35
C ALA A 147 -2.65 14.92 3.69
N ARG A 148 -3.32 15.98 4.18
CA ARG A 148 -4.57 16.48 3.58
C ARG A 148 -4.37 16.89 2.13
N GLN A 149 -3.29 17.61 1.80
CA GLN A 149 -2.99 17.98 0.43
C GLN A 149 -2.88 16.77 -0.49
N LYS A 150 -2.20 15.72 -0.03
CA LYS A 150 -2.08 14.46 -0.79
C LYS A 150 -3.45 13.78 -1.02
N TYR A 151 -4.34 13.79 -0.01
CA TYR A 151 -5.68 13.20 -0.15
C TYR A 151 -6.56 14.03 -1.09
N GLU A 152 -6.40 15.35 -1.11
CA GLU A 152 -7.05 16.20 -2.10
C GLU A 152 -6.54 15.94 -3.53
N ASP A 153 -5.28 15.55 -3.70
CA ASP A 153 -4.76 15.12 -4.99
C ASP A 153 -5.41 13.81 -5.45
N PHE A 154 -5.57 12.81 -4.56
CA PHE A 154 -6.30 11.58 -4.85
C PHE A 154 -7.79 11.83 -5.17
N ARG A 155 -8.41 12.80 -4.48
CA ARG A 155 -9.79 13.22 -4.77
C ARG A 155 -9.91 13.82 -6.17
N ARG A 156 -8.98 14.69 -6.56
CA ARG A 156 -8.93 15.29 -7.91
C ARG A 156 -8.66 14.26 -9.00
N GLU A 157 -7.86 13.26 -8.70
CA GLU A 157 -7.64 12.11 -9.58
C GLU A 157 -8.89 11.24 -9.75
N GLY A 158 -9.82 11.28 -8.79
CA GLY A 158 -11.04 10.47 -8.77
C GLY A 158 -10.86 9.09 -8.14
N SER A 159 -9.69 8.81 -7.56
CA SER A 159 -9.41 7.54 -6.84
C SER A 159 -9.86 7.56 -5.37
N LEU A 160 -10.09 8.74 -4.80
CA LEU A 160 -10.61 8.93 -3.44
C LEU A 160 -11.91 9.72 -3.46
N VAL A 161 -12.93 9.21 -2.78
CA VAL A 161 -14.20 9.88 -2.52
C VAL A 161 -14.25 10.30 -1.07
N VAL A 162 -14.64 11.54 -0.83
CA VAL A 162 -14.88 12.06 0.52
C VAL A 162 -16.39 12.19 0.68
N MET A 163 -16.93 11.42 1.60
CA MET A 163 -18.36 11.41 1.94
C MET A 163 -18.65 12.27 3.15
N ASP A 164 -19.83 12.85 3.18
CA ASP A 164 -20.30 13.67 4.30
C ASP A 164 -20.47 12.81 5.57
N GLY A 165 -20.29 13.43 6.72
CA GLY A 165 -20.55 12.81 8.00
C GLY A 165 -19.29 12.33 8.75
N ASP A 166 -19.55 11.64 9.86
CA ASP A 166 -18.52 11.21 10.82
C ASP A 166 -18.13 9.73 10.66
N ILE A 167 -19.02 8.92 10.10
CA ILE A 167 -18.86 7.48 9.87
C ILE A 167 -19.37 7.19 8.46
N LEU A 168 -18.67 6.33 7.73
CA LEU A 168 -19.11 5.89 6.40
C LEU A 168 -20.40 5.06 6.52
N ASP A 169 -21.43 5.49 5.83
CA ASP A 169 -22.60 4.65 5.56
C ASP A 169 -22.26 3.67 4.43
N MET A 170 -22.33 2.38 4.71
CA MET A 170 -21.98 1.36 3.72
C MET A 170 -22.98 1.31 2.55
N MET A 171 -24.20 1.80 2.74
CA MET A 171 -25.18 1.85 1.66
C MET A 171 -24.90 3.01 0.71
N ASP A 172 -24.50 4.17 1.24
CA ASP A 172 -24.07 5.29 0.42
C ASP A 172 -22.78 4.96 -0.36
N VAL A 173 -21.84 4.25 0.29
CA VAL A 173 -20.65 3.73 -0.38
C VAL A 173 -21.01 2.75 -1.50
N TYR A 174 -21.98 1.88 -1.26
CA TYR A 174 -22.47 0.92 -2.26
C TYR A 174 -23.06 1.65 -3.48
N ASP A 175 -23.96 2.61 -3.27
CA ASP A 175 -24.63 3.35 -4.35
C ASP A 175 -23.65 4.16 -5.21
N ASP A 176 -22.65 4.82 -4.57
CA ASP A 176 -21.60 5.52 -5.32
C ASP A 176 -20.69 4.54 -6.09
N LEU A 177 -20.34 3.41 -5.48
CA LEU A 177 -19.51 2.39 -6.13
C LEU A 177 -20.22 1.79 -7.35
N GLU A 178 -21.50 1.43 -7.24
CA GLU A 178 -22.30 0.94 -8.37
C GLU A 178 -22.38 1.98 -9.49
N THR A 179 -22.67 3.23 -9.13
CA THR A 179 -22.67 4.34 -10.09
C THR A 179 -21.32 4.47 -10.81
N HIS A 180 -20.22 4.26 -10.09
CA HIS A 180 -18.89 4.28 -10.67
C HIS A 180 -18.65 3.09 -11.62
N ILE A 181 -19.00 1.87 -11.20
CA ILE A 181 -18.89 0.66 -12.02
C ILE A 181 -19.68 0.82 -13.32
N ASP A 182 -20.91 1.33 -13.23
CA ASP A 182 -21.76 1.58 -14.39
C ASP A 182 -21.19 2.65 -15.31
N LYS A 183 -20.68 3.74 -14.76
CA LYS A 183 -20.06 4.83 -15.54
C LYS A 183 -18.81 4.35 -16.29
N GLU A 184 -17.95 3.60 -15.63
CA GLU A 184 -16.73 3.04 -16.23
C GLU A 184 -17.02 1.77 -17.06
N GLN A 185 -18.26 1.24 -16.99
CA GLN A 185 -18.70 0.02 -17.67
C GLN A 185 -17.80 -1.18 -17.33
N TYR A 186 -17.42 -1.34 -16.06
CA TYR A 186 -16.65 -2.49 -15.63
C TYR A 186 -17.57 -3.72 -15.54
N GLU A 187 -17.11 -4.86 -16.04
CA GLU A 187 -17.81 -6.13 -15.92
C GLU A 187 -17.26 -6.90 -14.71
N VAL A 188 -17.83 -6.71 -13.52
CA VAL A 188 -17.36 -7.37 -12.29
C VAL A 188 -17.82 -8.83 -12.31
N VAL A 189 -16.89 -9.75 -12.55
CA VAL A 189 -17.15 -11.21 -12.67
C VAL A 189 -17.13 -11.88 -11.30
N CYS A 190 -16.24 -11.46 -10.41
CA CYS A 190 -16.12 -12.01 -9.07
C CYS A 190 -15.62 -10.96 -8.07
N VAL A 191 -15.86 -11.26 -6.79
CA VAL A 191 -15.58 -10.34 -5.69
C VAL A 191 -14.84 -11.07 -4.58
N GLY A 192 -13.73 -10.49 -4.09
CA GLY A 192 -12.98 -10.97 -2.91
C GLY A 192 -13.10 -10.00 -1.75
N PHE A 193 -13.32 -10.49 -0.53
CA PHE A 193 -13.51 -9.64 0.62
C PHE A 193 -13.09 -10.28 1.94
N ASP A 194 -12.57 -9.46 2.88
CA ASP A 194 -12.44 -9.87 4.27
C ASP A 194 -13.83 -9.87 4.93
N PRO A 195 -14.22 -10.96 5.63
CA PRO A 195 -15.49 -11.04 6.35
C PRO A 195 -15.69 -9.98 7.45
N TYR A 196 -14.62 -9.34 7.90
CA TYR A 196 -14.72 -8.32 8.94
C TYR A 196 -15.39 -7.04 8.39
N ASN A 197 -16.42 -6.57 9.08
CA ASN A 197 -17.24 -5.39 8.69
C ASN A 197 -17.92 -5.44 7.32
N SER A 198 -17.95 -6.59 6.62
CA SER A 198 -18.43 -6.66 5.24
C SER A 198 -19.90 -7.11 5.10
N LYS A 199 -20.53 -7.56 6.20
CA LYS A 199 -21.82 -8.25 6.15
C LYS A 199 -22.92 -7.45 5.44
N GLU A 200 -23.07 -6.20 5.74
CA GLU A 200 -24.14 -5.35 5.19
C GLU A 200 -23.91 -5.12 3.69
N PHE A 201 -22.73 -4.70 3.31
CA PHE A 201 -22.34 -4.47 1.92
C PHE A 201 -22.48 -5.72 1.07
N ILE A 202 -21.92 -6.85 1.53
CA ILE A 202 -21.98 -8.13 0.80
C ILE A 202 -23.40 -8.68 0.69
N SER A 203 -24.24 -8.50 1.72
CA SER A 203 -25.64 -8.93 1.63
C SER A 203 -26.39 -8.18 0.52
N ARG A 204 -26.16 -6.89 0.39
CA ARG A 204 -26.73 -6.08 -0.69
C ARG A 204 -26.17 -6.46 -2.05
N TRP A 205 -24.84 -6.62 -2.13
CA TRP A 205 -24.18 -7.09 -3.37
C TRP A 205 -24.80 -8.41 -3.88
N CYS A 206 -24.96 -9.41 -2.99
CA CYS A 206 -25.53 -10.69 -3.35
C CYS A 206 -27.01 -10.60 -3.81
N ILE A 207 -27.79 -9.68 -3.23
CA ILE A 207 -29.20 -9.45 -3.65
C ILE A 207 -29.24 -8.87 -5.06
N GLU A 208 -28.39 -7.91 -5.37
CA GLU A 208 -28.44 -7.17 -6.64
C GLU A 208 -27.65 -7.86 -7.76
N ASN A 209 -26.51 -8.48 -7.44
CA ASN A 209 -25.57 -9.08 -8.41
C ASN A 209 -25.48 -10.62 -8.35
N GLY A 210 -26.13 -11.26 -7.35
CA GLY A 210 -26.06 -12.68 -7.13
C GLY A 210 -24.89 -13.12 -6.23
N GLU A 211 -24.91 -14.39 -5.82
CA GLU A 211 -23.91 -14.98 -4.92
C GLU A 211 -22.72 -15.62 -5.65
N HIS A 212 -22.81 -15.78 -6.98
CA HIS A 212 -21.76 -16.43 -7.75
C HIS A 212 -20.49 -15.55 -7.79
N GLY A 213 -19.33 -16.18 -7.56
CA GLY A 213 -18.04 -15.47 -7.57
C GLY A 213 -17.79 -14.59 -6.35
N VAL A 214 -18.60 -14.69 -5.28
CA VAL A 214 -18.41 -13.95 -4.03
C VAL A 214 -17.55 -14.76 -3.07
N GLU A 215 -16.27 -14.39 -2.93
CA GLU A 215 -15.25 -15.19 -2.25
C GLU A 215 -14.81 -14.55 -0.93
N LYS A 216 -14.85 -15.33 0.15
CA LYS A 216 -14.34 -14.91 1.45
C LYS A 216 -12.82 -15.10 1.52
N VAL A 217 -12.09 -14.03 1.77
CA VAL A 217 -10.65 -14.03 1.96
C VAL A 217 -10.34 -13.75 3.43
N ILE A 218 -9.98 -14.79 4.17
CA ILE A 218 -9.64 -14.65 5.59
C ILE A 218 -8.21 -14.12 5.69
N GLN A 219 -8.04 -12.93 6.25
CA GLN A 219 -6.73 -12.34 6.44
C GLN A 219 -5.91 -13.08 7.50
N GLY A 220 -4.70 -13.46 7.15
CA GLY A 220 -3.78 -14.17 8.04
C GLY A 220 -2.51 -14.62 7.36
N VAL A 221 -1.45 -14.85 8.13
CA VAL A 221 -0.11 -15.19 7.61
C VAL A 221 -0.14 -16.37 6.63
N ARG A 222 -0.98 -17.37 6.88
CA ARG A 222 -1.07 -18.57 6.04
C ARG A 222 -1.87 -18.35 4.74
N THR A 223 -2.86 -17.47 4.77
CA THR A 223 -3.75 -17.20 3.63
C THR A 223 -3.22 -16.12 2.72
N GLU A 224 -2.54 -15.11 3.28
CA GLU A 224 -1.98 -13.98 2.53
C GLU A 224 -0.64 -14.33 1.83
N SER A 225 0.15 -15.25 2.38
CA SER A 225 1.55 -15.48 1.94
C SER A 225 1.65 -15.83 0.45
N VAL A 226 0.82 -16.74 -0.05
CA VAL A 226 0.86 -17.17 -1.47
C VAL A 226 0.35 -16.05 -2.40
N PRO A 227 -0.83 -15.45 -2.17
CA PRO A 227 -1.30 -14.34 -2.99
C PRO A 227 -0.33 -13.16 -3.03
N LEU A 228 0.25 -12.79 -1.90
CA LEU A 228 1.26 -11.72 -1.83
C LEU A 228 2.50 -12.07 -2.64
N GLY A 229 2.98 -13.32 -2.56
CA GLY A 229 4.11 -13.78 -3.36
C GLY A 229 3.85 -13.68 -4.87
N GLU A 230 2.67 -14.08 -5.31
CA GLU A 230 2.26 -13.99 -6.72
C GLU A 230 2.14 -12.53 -7.19
N LEU A 231 1.50 -11.65 -6.38
CA LEU A 231 1.41 -10.22 -6.67
C LEU A 231 2.80 -9.55 -6.71
N LYS A 232 3.72 -9.98 -5.84
CA LYS A 232 5.10 -9.49 -5.84
C LYS A 232 5.81 -9.82 -7.15
N ILE A 233 5.70 -11.06 -7.64
CA ILE A 233 6.26 -11.46 -8.93
C ILE A 233 5.69 -10.62 -10.07
N LEU A 234 4.37 -10.40 -10.10
CA LEU A 234 3.73 -9.54 -11.11
C LEU A 234 4.23 -8.09 -11.05
N ALA A 235 4.47 -7.56 -9.84
CA ALA A 235 5.02 -6.22 -9.68
C ALA A 235 6.48 -6.13 -10.15
N GLU A 236 7.33 -7.11 -9.82
CA GLU A 236 8.72 -7.22 -10.27
C GLU A 236 8.83 -7.31 -11.80
N GLU A 237 7.93 -8.07 -12.42
CA GLU A 237 7.84 -8.19 -13.87
C GLU A 237 7.15 -7.00 -14.56
N ARG A 238 6.73 -5.98 -13.78
CA ARG A 238 5.99 -4.82 -14.28
C ARG A 238 4.69 -5.18 -15.02
N LYS A 239 4.05 -6.26 -14.58
CA LYS A 239 2.79 -6.79 -15.13
C LYS A 239 1.54 -6.32 -14.38
N LEU A 240 1.68 -5.66 -13.23
CA LEU A 240 0.60 -4.92 -12.58
C LEU A 240 0.56 -3.50 -13.15
N LEU A 241 -0.41 -3.24 -14.05
CA LEU A 241 -0.48 -2.00 -14.82
C LEU A 241 -1.48 -1.04 -14.16
N PHE A 242 -1.01 -0.16 -13.31
CA PHE A 242 -1.80 0.89 -12.66
C PHE A 242 -1.26 2.28 -13.04
N ASP A 243 -2.10 3.31 -12.94
CA ASP A 243 -1.78 4.70 -13.29
C ASP A 243 -2.14 5.70 -12.18
N GLN A 244 -2.75 5.23 -11.08
CA GLN A 244 -3.27 6.07 -10.00
C GLN A 244 -2.22 6.30 -8.91
N GLU A 245 -2.09 7.56 -8.48
CA GLU A 245 -1.19 7.95 -7.39
C GLU A 245 -1.63 7.36 -6.03
N LEU A 246 -2.95 7.12 -5.84
CA LEU A 246 -3.43 6.43 -4.64
C LEU A 246 -2.90 5.00 -4.55
N MET A 247 -2.92 4.24 -5.66
CA MET A 247 -2.36 2.88 -5.68
C MET A 247 -0.85 2.88 -5.44
N LYS A 248 -0.13 3.79 -6.07
CA LYS A 248 1.31 4.02 -5.80
C LYS A 248 1.57 4.31 -4.32
N TYR A 249 0.75 5.15 -3.71
CA TYR A 249 0.87 5.50 -2.29
C TYR A 249 0.67 4.27 -1.40
N ALA A 250 -0.38 3.47 -1.65
CA ALA A 250 -0.66 2.26 -0.89
C ALA A 250 0.45 1.21 -1.04
N MET A 251 0.95 0.99 -2.26
CA MET A 251 2.08 0.09 -2.52
C MET A 251 3.37 0.57 -1.81
N GLY A 252 3.64 1.87 -1.84
CA GLY A 252 4.81 2.46 -1.18
C GLY A 252 4.78 2.37 0.35
N ASN A 253 3.61 2.21 0.96
CA ASN A 253 3.43 2.03 2.40
C ASN A 253 3.39 0.56 2.83
N ALA A 254 3.19 -0.36 1.89
CA ALA A 254 3.04 -1.77 2.19
C ALA A 254 4.34 -2.35 2.74
N ILE A 255 4.29 -2.87 3.95
CA ILE A 255 5.36 -3.65 4.58
C ILE A 255 4.87 -5.05 4.86
N THR A 256 5.79 -5.99 4.97
CA THR A 256 5.47 -7.35 5.36
C THR A 256 6.25 -7.76 6.60
N ILE A 257 5.61 -8.58 7.40
CA ILE A 257 6.26 -9.39 8.42
C ILE A 257 6.31 -10.84 7.94
N GLU A 258 7.38 -11.52 8.30
CA GLU A 258 7.59 -12.92 7.98
C GLU A 258 7.59 -13.74 9.29
N ASP A 259 6.86 -14.85 9.30
CA ASP A 259 6.89 -15.77 10.43
C ASP A 259 8.11 -16.69 10.36
N THR A 260 8.31 -17.53 11.36
CA THR A 260 9.42 -18.49 11.44
C THR A 260 9.43 -19.53 10.32
N ASN A 261 8.32 -19.68 9.59
CA ASN A 261 8.19 -20.61 8.47
C ASN A 261 8.33 -19.91 7.12
N GLY A 262 8.63 -18.60 7.10
CA GLY A 262 8.77 -17.82 5.88
C GLY A 262 7.43 -17.34 5.28
N ASN A 263 6.31 -17.51 5.99
CA ASN A 263 5.02 -16.97 5.53
C ASN A 263 4.95 -15.46 5.78
N ARG A 264 4.36 -14.74 4.84
CA ARG A 264 4.28 -13.27 4.85
C ARG A 264 2.86 -12.80 5.09
N LYS A 265 2.77 -11.67 5.80
CA LYS A 265 1.51 -10.95 6.03
C LYS A 265 1.75 -9.45 5.81
N LEU A 266 0.77 -8.77 5.21
CA LEU A 266 0.75 -7.32 5.12
C LEU A 266 0.60 -6.69 6.51
N LEU A 267 1.34 -5.62 6.73
CA LEU A 267 1.29 -4.84 7.98
C LEU A 267 1.32 -3.35 7.67
N LYS A 268 0.56 -2.57 8.44
CA LYS A 268 0.68 -1.11 8.51
C LYS A 268 1.80 -0.76 9.49
N LYS A 269 2.80 0.01 9.07
CA LYS A 269 3.87 0.47 9.96
C LYS A 269 3.35 1.51 10.96
N ARG A 270 2.44 2.39 10.49
CA ARG A 270 1.75 3.40 11.29
C ARG A 270 0.30 3.45 10.88
N HIS A 271 -0.57 3.82 11.80
CA HIS A 271 -2.00 3.97 11.52
C HIS A 271 -2.29 4.98 10.38
N GLU A 272 -1.39 5.94 10.20
CA GLU A 272 -1.50 6.99 9.16
C GLU A 272 -1.08 6.49 7.77
N GLU A 273 -0.32 5.39 7.67
CA GLU A 273 0.16 4.81 6.42
C GLU A 273 -0.88 3.80 5.91
N LYS A 274 -1.65 4.22 4.91
CA LYS A 274 -2.73 3.40 4.35
C LYS A 274 -2.20 2.39 3.34
N ILE A 275 -2.63 1.13 3.50
CA ILE A 275 -2.31 0.00 2.62
C ILE A 275 -3.57 -0.72 2.13
N ASP A 276 -4.72 -0.20 2.46
CA ASP A 276 -6.04 -0.83 2.28
C ASP A 276 -6.29 -1.20 0.80
N ASN A 277 -5.79 -0.39 -0.15
CA ASN A 277 -5.86 -0.70 -1.57
C ASN A 277 -5.01 -1.91 -1.99
N VAL A 278 -3.91 -2.18 -1.28
CA VAL A 278 -3.09 -3.38 -1.51
C VAL A 278 -3.77 -4.61 -0.90
N ALA A 279 -4.40 -4.47 0.27
CA ALA A 279 -5.21 -5.53 0.86
C ALA A 279 -6.40 -5.87 -0.06
N ALA A 280 -7.13 -4.87 -0.53
CA ALA A 280 -8.19 -5.06 -1.52
C ALA A 280 -7.66 -5.69 -2.83
N LEU A 281 -6.47 -5.29 -3.33
CA LEU A 281 -5.86 -5.94 -4.50
C LEU A 281 -5.62 -7.42 -4.25
N MET A 282 -5.12 -7.78 -3.08
CA MET A 282 -4.89 -9.18 -2.69
C MET A 282 -6.20 -9.97 -2.66
N ASP A 283 -7.25 -9.41 -2.09
CA ASP A 283 -8.57 -10.06 -2.04
C ASP A 283 -9.14 -10.27 -3.45
N GLY A 284 -9.02 -9.26 -4.32
CA GLY A 284 -9.39 -9.37 -5.74
C GLY A 284 -8.57 -10.41 -6.49
N TRP A 285 -7.27 -10.52 -6.19
CA TRP A 285 -6.41 -11.56 -6.76
C TRP A 285 -6.85 -12.96 -6.37
N VAL A 286 -7.20 -13.19 -5.10
CA VAL A 286 -7.72 -14.48 -4.63
C VAL A 286 -9.03 -14.84 -5.34
N ALA A 287 -9.96 -13.88 -5.42
CA ALA A 287 -11.22 -14.09 -6.13
C ALA A 287 -11.01 -14.43 -7.62
N TYR A 288 -10.13 -13.71 -8.30
CA TYR A 288 -9.73 -14.01 -9.68
C TYR A 288 -9.20 -15.44 -9.84
N LYS A 289 -8.30 -15.85 -8.94
CA LYS A 289 -7.68 -17.20 -9.01
C LYS A 289 -8.71 -18.32 -8.83
N LEU A 290 -9.71 -18.10 -7.97
CA LEU A 290 -10.78 -19.07 -7.71
C LEU A 290 -11.81 -19.13 -8.85
N ASN A 291 -12.00 -18.04 -9.59
CA ASN A 291 -12.99 -17.91 -10.66
C ASN A 291 -12.36 -17.73 -12.05
N ARG A 292 -11.13 -18.18 -12.24
CA ARG A 292 -10.35 -17.94 -13.46
C ARG A 292 -11.06 -18.34 -14.74
N GLU A 293 -11.79 -19.47 -14.70
CA GLU A 293 -12.53 -19.99 -15.87
C GLU A 293 -13.63 -19.02 -16.37
N ALA A 294 -14.11 -18.12 -15.53
CA ALA A 294 -15.11 -17.13 -15.90
C ALA A 294 -14.52 -15.93 -16.71
N PHE A 295 -13.21 -15.88 -16.86
CA PHE A 295 -12.50 -14.85 -17.63
C PHE A 295 -11.97 -15.35 -18.97
N ASP A 296 -12.06 -16.65 -19.26
CA ASP A 296 -11.72 -17.31 -20.51
C ASP A 296 -12.93 -17.27 -21.47
#